data_04eddeedbc487e74d3ac563938fee10f
#
_entry.id   04eddeedbc487e74d3ac563938fee10f
#
_cell.length_a   1.000
_cell.length_b   1.000
_cell.length_c   1.000
_cell.angle_alpha   90.00
_cell.angle_beta   90.00
_cell.angle_gamma   90.00
#
_symmetry.space_group_name_H-M   'P 1'
#
loop_
_entity.id
_entity.type
_entity.pdbx_description
1 polymer ?
#
loop_
_entity_poly.entity_id
_entity_poly.type
_entity_poly.pdbx_seq_one_letter_code
_entity_poly.pdbx_strand_id
1 'polypeptide(L)'
;MTLAGANQSEIPRPVAFARNAARYAGLLFDYFTQYAKVQLGYRGDFIVSLITSFAATIFGLAFVLILFRKAPQLAGWNLPEELFLYGFSLIPYGVFNILAGNLYNFGNDYIIEGKFDRILLRPISSLFQILFETFRIEAVQGIATGLFCMWWGAHRLHVAWTFEKLALLIFFGICASVIYLSIFLILTTASFWFEDRIGIHPPVWNVIAFGRYPLSIYSGAVQFVLCWIIPFGLASFYPSVRLLGRAVVPEYAPFVPVVAAVFLAIAISLWNFGTRHYSSTGS
;
A
#
# COMPACT_ATOMS: atom_id res chain seq x y z
N MET A 1 -30.38 25.34 -40.40
CA MET A 1 -30.35 26.19 -39.21
C MET A 1 -29.39 25.52 -38.21
N THR A 2 -28.16 25.96 -38.27
CA THR A 2 -26.98 25.43 -37.57
C THR A 2 -26.92 25.95 -36.13
N LEU A 3 -26.98 25.11 -35.12
CA LEU A 3 -26.67 25.50 -33.73
C LEU A 3 -25.48 24.68 -33.24
N ALA A 4 -24.38 25.39 -33.34
CA ALA A 4 -23.48 25.72 -32.26
C ALA A 4 -22.67 24.55 -31.66
N GLY A 5 -21.51 24.35 -32.25
CA GLY A 5 -20.36 23.74 -31.55
C GLY A 5 -19.97 24.64 -30.39
N ALA A 6 -20.35 24.28 -29.19
CA ALA A 6 -19.82 24.92 -27.99
C ALA A 6 -18.35 24.62 -27.88
N ASN A 7 -17.56 25.66 -28.03
CA ASN A 7 -16.10 25.68 -27.99
C ASN A 7 -15.59 25.19 -26.61
N GLN A 8 -15.06 23.98 -26.52
CA GLN A 8 -14.47 23.41 -25.29
C GLN A 8 -13.07 23.96 -24.97
N SER A 9 -12.60 24.95 -25.73
CA SER A 9 -11.22 25.44 -25.67
C SER A 9 -10.96 26.60 -24.70
N GLU A 10 -11.95 27.06 -23.91
CA GLU A 10 -11.79 28.26 -23.09
C GLU A 10 -11.90 28.07 -21.58
N ILE A 11 -11.90 26.84 -21.07
CA ILE A 11 -11.85 26.64 -19.60
C ILE A 11 -10.39 26.77 -19.16
N PRO A 12 -10.04 27.76 -18.31
CA PRO A 12 -8.67 27.87 -17.77
C PRO A 12 -8.23 26.55 -17.15
N ARG A 13 -7.01 26.11 -17.45
CA ARG A 13 -6.44 24.83 -16.95
C ARG A 13 -6.66 24.58 -15.46
N PRO A 14 -6.51 25.56 -14.54
CA PRO A 14 -6.76 25.36 -13.11
C PRO A 14 -8.24 25.06 -12.79
N VAL A 15 -9.19 25.66 -13.53
CA VAL A 15 -10.63 25.40 -13.34
C VAL A 15 -11.02 24.02 -13.86
N ALA A 16 -10.43 23.58 -14.99
CA ALA A 16 -10.61 22.22 -15.51
C ALA A 16 -10.02 21.17 -14.54
N PHE A 17 -8.87 21.44 -13.94
CA PHE A 17 -8.24 20.57 -12.93
C PHE A 17 -9.10 20.48 -11.66
N ALA A 18 -9.55 21.61 -11.11
CA ALA A 18 -10.40 21.63 -9.92
C ALA A 18 -11.74 20.91 -10.14
N ARG A 19 -12.36 21.08 -11.32
CA ARG A 19 -13.60 20.37 -11.69
C ARG A 19 -13.39 18.87 -11.82
N ASN A 20 -12.28 18.43 -12.38
CA ASN A 20 -11.93 17.02 -12.46
C ASN A 20 -11.65 16.44 -11.08
N ALA A 21 -10.91 17.15 -10.23
CA ALA A 21 -10.64 16.73 -8.84
C ALA A 21 -11.93 16.59 -8.03
N ALA A 22 -12.86 17.57 -8.11
CA ALA A 22 -14.16 17.50 -7.46
C ALA A 22 -15.00 16.31 -7.98
N ARG A 23 -14.97 16.05 -9.29
CA ARG A 23 -15.64 14.87 -9.89
C ARG A 23 -15.10 13.57 -9.33
N TYR A 24 -13.77 13.40 -9.28
CA TYR A 24 -13.16 12.17 -8.74
C TYR A 24 -13.39 12.03 -7.24
N ALA A 25 -13.43 13.11 -6.48
CA ALA A 25 -13.79 13.09 -5.05
C ALA A 25 -15.24 12.65 -4.85
N GLY A 26 -16.18 13.16 -5.65
CA GLY A 26 -17.57 12.71 -5.64
C GLY A 26 -17.70 11.22 -5.97
N LEU A 27 -17.03 10.75 -7.04
CA LEU A 27 -17.00 9.34 -7.40
C LEU A 27 -16.44 8.46 -6.28
N LEU A 28 -15.37 8.89 -5.62
CA LEU A 28 -14.79 8.16 -4.49
C LEU A 28 -15.78 8.02 -3.33
N PHE A 29 -16.53 9.09 -3.03
CA PHE A 29 -17.58 9.05 -2.01
C PHE A 29 -18.73 8.12 -2.40
N ASP A 30 -19.14 8.11 -3.67
CA ASP A 30 -20.18 7.23 -4.19
C ASP A 30 -19.74 5.75 -4.12
N TYR A 31 -18.50 5.44 -4.53
CA TYR A 31 -17.93 4.09 -4.42
C TYR A 31 -17.85 3.63 -2.96
N PHE A 32 -17.39 4.49 -2.05
CA PHE A 32 -17.34 4.17 -0.63
C PHE A 32 -18.74 3.93 -0.04
N THR A 33 -19.71 4.77 -0.40
CA THR A 33 -21.10 4.64 0.07
C THR A 33 -21.74 3.34 -0.44
N GLN A 34 -21.49 3.01 -1.71
CA GLN A 34 -21.97 1.76 -2.30
C GLN A 34 -21.34 0.55 -1.63
N TYR A 35 -20.03 0.58 -1.39
CA TYR A 35 -19.31 -0.45 -0.66
C TYR A 35 -19.87 -0.64 0.75
N ALA A 36 -20.09 0.45 1.50
CA ALA A 36 -20.65 0.39 2.85
C ALA A 36 -22.04 -0.27 2.88
N LYS A 37 -22.90 0.01 1.89
CA LYS A 37 -24.20 -0.63 1.75
C LYS A 37 -24.08 -2.14 1.53
N VAL A 38 -23.14 -2.58 0.68
CA VAL A 38 -22.87 -4.00 0.42
C VAL A 38 -22.40 -4.69 1.68
N GLN A 39 -21.45 -4.10 2.42
CA GLN A 39 -20.92 -4.66 3.68
C GLN A 39 -22.00 -4.82 4.76
N LEU A 40 -22.95 -3.89 4.84
CA LEU A 40 -24.09 -4.02 5.75
C LEU A 40 -25.00 -5.22 5.42
N GLY A 41 -25.02 -5.64 4.16
CA GLY A 41 -25.73 -6.85 3.70
C GLY A 41 -25.00 -8.15 4.06
N TYR A 42 -23.66 -8.15 4.04
CA TYR A 42 -22.80 -9.33 4.26
C TYR A 42 -22.03 -9.28 5.59
N ARG A 43 -22.74 -9.01 6.69
CA ARG A 43 -22.14 -8.82 8.02
C ARG A 43 -21.33 -10.02 8.52
N GLY A 44 -21.76 -11.25 8.17
CA GLY A 44 -21.05 -12.48 8.55
C GLY A 44 -19.65 -12.53 7.95
N ASP A 45 -19.52 -12.32 6.66
CA ASP A 45 -18.25 -12.35 5.94
C ASP A 45 -17.30 -11.25 6.43
N PHE A 46 -17.85 -10.07 6.72
CA PHE A 46 -17.07 -8.96 7.30
C PHE A 46 -16.49 -9.32 8.66
N ILE A 47 -17.30 -9.92 9.56
CA ILE A 47 -16.84 -10.34 10.89
C ILE A 47 -15.77 -11.41 10.79
N VAL A 48 -15.94 -12.42 9.92
CA VAL A 48 -14.94 -13.46 9.68
C VAL A 48 -13.64 -12.86 9.16
N SER A 49 -13.70 -11.97 8.17
CA SER A 49 -12.52 -11.27 7.64
C SER A 49 -11.81 -10.43 8.70
N LEU A 50 -12.58 -9.72 9.55
CA LEU A 50 -12.02 -8.93 10.65
C LEU A 50 -11.30 -9.82 11.67
N ILE A 51 -11.93 -10.93 12.10
CA ILE A 51 -11.32 -11.88 13.05
C ILE A 51 -10.06 -12.50 12.46
N THR A 52 -10.10 -12.93 11.21
CA THR A 52 -8.96 -13.54 10.52
C THR A 52 -7.79 -12.56 10.39
N SER A 53 -8.07 -11.33 9.98
CA SER A 53 -7.07 -10.28 9.87
C SER A 53 -6.45 -9.91 11.22
N PHE A 54 -7.28 -9.84 12.26
CA PHE A 54 -6.84 -9.57 13.62
C PHE A 54 -5.98 -10.71 14.17
N ALA A 55 -6.40 -11.96 13.99
CA ALA A 55 -5.63 -13.13 14.37
C ALA A 55 -4.25 -13.14 13.67
N ALA A 56 -4.19 -12.92 12.37
CA ALA A 56 -2.93 -12.84 11.63
C ALA A 56 -1.98 -11.76 12.17
N THR A 57 -2.52 -10.58 12.52
CA THR A 57 -1.74 -9.48 13.11
C THR A 57 -1.23 -9.85 14.51
N ILE A 58 -2.07 -10.47 15.35
CA ILE A 58 -1.67 -10.95 16.68
C ILE A 58 -0.59 -12.03 16.58
N PHE A 59 -0.71 -12.99 15.67
CA PHE A 59 0.32 -14.01 15.47
C PHE A 59 1.65 -13.39 15.07
N GLY A 60 1.64 -12.39 14.16
CA GLY A 60 2.85 -11.65 13.81
C GLY A 60 3.47 -10.93 15.01
N LEU A 61 2.67 -10.24 15.81
CA LEU A 61 3.13 -9.57 17.01
C LEU A 61 3.63 -10.56 18.08
N ALA A 62 2.92 -11.67 18.29
CA ALA A 62 3.34 -12.73 19.22
C ALA A 62 4.69 -13.33 18.81
N PHE A 63 4.92 -13.51 17.51
CA PHE A 63 6.21 -13.96 17.01
C PHE A 63 7.34 -12.99 17.39
N VAL A 64 7.15 -11.68 17.19
CA VAL A 64 8.11 -10.64 17.63
C VAL A 64 8.38 -10.76 19.14
N LEU A 65 7.31 -10.83 19.95
CA LEU A 65 7.46 -10.92 21.42
C LEU A 65 8.19 -12.18 21.87
N ILE A 66 7.90 -13.33 21.26
CA ILE A 66 8.58 -14.61 21.57
C ILE A 66 10.05 -14.53 21.16
N LEU A 67 10.34 -13.94 19.98
CA LEU A 67 11.71 -13.79 19.50
C LEU A 67 12.56 -12.98 20.47
N PHE A 68 12.06 -11.84 20.95
CA PHE A 68 12.77 -10.97 21.90
C PHE A 68 12.79 -11.52 23.34
N ARG A 69 11.93 -12.48 23.69
CA ARG A 69 12.09 -13.26 24.93
C ARG A 69 13.30 -14.20 24.88
N LYS A 70 13.60 -14.75 23.70
CA LYS A 70 14.73 -15.66 23.49
C LYS A 70 16.04 -14.92 23.25
N ALA A 71 15.98 -13.83 22.50
CA ALA A 71 17.10 -12.97 22.14
C ALA A 71 16.77 -11.52 22.50
N PRO A 72 17.22 -11.01 23.67
CA PRO A 72 16.88 -9.66 24.13
C PRO A 72 17.32 -8.53 23.18
N GLN A 73 18.27 -8.83 22.30
CA GLN A 73 18.72 -7.94 21.23
C GLN A 73 18.91 -8.71 19.92
N LEU A 74 18.47 -8.14 18.82
CA LEU A 74 18.66 -8.65 17.45
C LEU A 74 19.47 -7.62 16.65
N ALA A 75 20.71 -7.96 16.32
CA ALA A 75 21.64 -7.07 15.62
C ALA A 75 21.67 -5.65 16.23
N GLY A 76 21.67 -5.56 17.57
CA GLY A 76 21.69 -4.34 18.32
C GLY A 76 20.33 -3.60 18.43
N TRP A 77 19.22 -4.20 18.00
CA TRP A 77 17.87 -3.71 18.20
C TRP A 77 17.23 -4.33 19.44
N ASN A 78 16.60 -3.52 20.29
CA ASN A 78 15.83 -3.98 21.45
C ASN A 78 14.34 -4.06 21.13
N LEU A 79 13.55 -4.69 22.01
CA LEU A 79 12.12 -4.88 21.81
C LEU A 79 11.33 -3.56 21.58
N PRO A 80 11.52 -2.47 22.34
CA PRO A 80 10.86 -1.20 22.07
C PRO A 80 11.15 -0.62 20.68
N GLU A 81 12.40 -0.69 20.22
CA GLU A 81 12.79 -0.24 18.88
C GLU A 81 12.12 -1.09 17.78
N GLU A 82 12.10 -2.40 17.98
CA GLU A 82 11.44 -3.33 17.07
C GLU A 82 9.93 -3.11 17.02
N LEU A 83 9.27 -2.92 18.17
CA LEU A 83 7.83 -2.65 18.19
C LEU A 83 7.49 -1.33 17.51
N PHE A 84 8.39 -0.34 17.58
CA PHE A 84 8.23 0.89 16.82
C PHE A 84 8.31 0.64 15.30
N LEU A 85 9.33 -0.10 14.85
CA LEU A 85 9.51 -0.48 13.44
C LEU A 85 8.34 -1.32 12.93
N TYR A 86 7.98 -2.37 13.67
CA TYR A 86 6.85 -3.24 13.36
C TYR A 86 5.54 -2.43 13.25
N GLY A 87 5.30 -1.58 14.24
CA GLY A 87 4.12 -0.71 14.25
C GLY A 87 4.09 0.25 13.08
N PHE A 88 5.20 0.91 12.77
CA PHE A 88 5.30 1.78 11.60
C PHE A 88 5.03 1.01 10.31
N SER A 89 5.55 -0.21 10.16
CA SER A 89 5.37 -1.02 8.94
C SER A 89 3.90 -1.40 8.67
N LEU A 90 3.11 -1.59 9.72
CA LEU A 90 1.69 -1.95 9.61
C LEU A 90 0.82 -0.80 9.09
N ILE A 91 1.19 0.46 9.37
CA ILE A 91 0.39 1.63 9.00
C ILE A 91 0.31 1.80 7.48
N PRO A 92 1.43 1.99 6.73
CA PRO A 92 1.37 2.17 5.28
C PRO A 92 0.85 0.93 4.55
N TYR A 93 1.16 -0.27 5.06
CA TYR A 93 0.61 -1.51 4.53
C TYR A 93 -0.91 -1.59 4.72
N GLY A 94 -1.44 -1.17 5.87
CA GLY A 94 -2.87 -1.08 6.13
C GLY A 94 -3.57 -0.06 5.22
N VAL A 95 -2.97 1.12 5.02
CA VAL A 95 -3.48 2.14 4.08
C VAL A 95 -3.56 1.59 2.66
N PHE A 96 -2.49 0.92 2.19
CA PHE A 96 -2.48 0.25 0.90
C PHE A 96 -3.61 -0.78 0.79
N ASN A 97 -3.78 -1.66 1.78
CA ASN A 97 -4.83 -2.68 1.75
C ASN A 97 -6.23 -2.09 1.71
N ILE A 98 -6.50 -1.03 2.48
CA ILE A 98 -7.81 -0.36 2.47
C ILE A 98 -8.13 0.17 1.06
N LEU A 99 -7.17 0.82 0.41
CA LEU A 99 -7.41 1.55 -0.84
C LEU A 99 -7.21 0.72 -2.10
N ALA A 100 -6.35 -0.30 -2.06
CA ALA A 100 -5.89 -1.00 -3.25
C ALA A 100 -5.89 -2.54 -3.09
N GLY A 101 -6.63 -3.06 -2.12
CA GLY A 101 -6.73 -4.52 -1.88
C GLY A 101 -7.28 -5.31 -3.06
N ASN A 102 -7.99 -4.67 -3.99
CA ASN A 102 -8.48 -5.29 -5.22
C ASN A 102 -7.38 -5.78 -6.15
N LEU A 103 -6.18 -5.19 -6.06
CA LEU A 103 -5.06 -5.59 -6.90
C LEU A 103 -4.67 -7.06 -6.68
N TYR A 104 -4.95 -7.63 -5.51
CA TYR A 104 -4.62 -9.03 -5.21
C TYR A 104 -5.36 -10.04 -6.10
N ASN A 105 -6.59 -9.75 -6.44
CA ASN A 105 -7.44 -10.65 -7.21
C ASN A 105 -7.62 -10.18 -8.66
N PHE A 106 -6.85 -9.17 -9.09
CA PHE A 106 -7.05 -8.53 -10.40
C PHE A 106 -7.02 -9.54 -11.55
N GLY A 107 -6.05 -10.43 -11.58
CA GLY A 107 -5.91 -11.43 -12.65
C GLY A 107 -7.15 -12.33 -12.74
N ASN A 108 -7.63 -12.83 -11.60
CA ASN A 108 -8.81 -13.70 -11.59
C ASN A 108 -10.09 -12.92 -11.93
N ASP A 109 -10.39 -11.86 -11.16
CA ASP A 109 -11.70 -11.21 -11.23
C ASP A 109 -11.86 -10.34 -12.49
N TYR A 110 -10.77 -9.67 -12.92
CA TYR A 110 -10.87 -8.72 -14.02
C TYR A 110 -10.42 -9.29 -15.36
N ILE A 111 -9.39 -10.16 -15.37
CA ILE A 111 -8.87 -10.74 -16.61
C ILE A 111 -9.60 -12.03 -16.95
N ILE A 112 -9.58 -13.04 -16.05
CA ILE A 112 -10.15 -14.37 -16.32
C ILE A 112 -11.68 -14.29 -16.39
N GLU A 113 -12.35 -13.61 -15.43
CA GLU A 113 -13.80 -13.43 -15.44
C GLU A 113 -14.30 -12.33 -16.41
N GLY A 114 -13.39 -11.64 -17.14
CA GLY A 114 -13.73 -10.66 -18.15
C GLY A 114 -14.36 -9.36 -17.62
N LYS A 115 -14.29 -9.08 -16.32
CA LYS A 115 -14.83 -7.83 -15.74
C LYS A 115 -14.13 -6.58 -16.27
N PHE A 116 -12.89 -6.72 -16.76
CA PHE A 116 -12.09 -5.58 -17.24
C PHE A 116 -12.70 -4.94 -18.48
N ASP A 117 -13.36 -5.71 -19.37
CA ASP A 117 -14.05 -5.17 -20.55
C ASP A 117 -15.08 -4.11 -20.17
N ARG A 118 -15.86 -4.38 -19.11
CA ARG A 118 -16.89 -3.44 -18.62
C ARG A 118 -16.28 -2.17 -18.03
N ILE A 119 -15.09 -2.26 -17.44
CA ILE A 119 -14.36 -1.12 -16.92
C ILE A 119 -13.88 -0.21 -18.04
N LEU A 120 -13.39 -0.77 -19.13
CA LEU A 120 -12.91 0.00 -20.29
C LEU A 120 -14.01 0.76 -21.02
N LEU A 121 -15.27 0.33 -20.93
CA LEU A 121 -16.42 1.03 -21.53
C LEU A 121 -16.82 2.31 -20.78
N ARG A 122 -16.37 2.51 -19.55
CA ARG A 122 -16.71 3.69 -18.75
C ARG A 122 -15.76 4.84 -19.02
N PRO A 123 -16.24 6.09 -19.13
CA PRO A 123 -15.41 7.29 -19.37
C PRO A 123 -14.68 7.76 -18.09
N ILE A 124 -14.03 6.84 -17.40
CA ILE A 124 -13.29 7.04 -16.14
C ILE A 124 -12.00 6.22 -16.23
N SER A 125 -10.91 6.67 -15.60
CA SER A 125 -9.67 5.92 -15.54
C SER A 125 -9.89 4.48 -15.03
N SER A 126 -9.44 3.48 -15.79
CA SER A 126 -9.54 2.07 -15.40
C SER A 126 -8.83 1.78 -14.08
N LEU A 127 -7.65 2.37 -13.89
CA LEU A 127 -6.91 2.22 -12.64
C LEU A 127 -7.69 2.79 -11.44
N PHE A 128 -8.29 3.97 -11.59
CA PHE A 128 -9.12 4.55 -10.53
C PHE A 128 -10.29 3.65 -10.15
N GLN A 129 -11.01 3.10 -11.15
CA GLN A 129 -12.14 2.22 -10.90
C GLN A 129 -11.69 0.98 -10.11
N ILE A 130 -10.61 0.32 -10.54
CA ILE A 130 -10.12 -0.90 -9.89
C ILE A 130 -9.64 -0.63 -8.46
N LEU A 131 -8.91 0.48 -8.23
CA LEU A 131 -8.43 0.79 -6.90
C LEU A 131 -9.56 1.04 -5.90
N PHE A 132 -10.64 1.67 -6.33
CA PHE A 132 -11.70 2.16 -5.43
C PHE A 132 -13.04 1.40 -5.57
N GLU A 133 -13.11 0.31 -6.35
CA GLU A 133 -14.34 -0.49 -6.48
C GLU A 133 -14.72 -1.17 -5.16
N THR A 134 -13.75 -1.66 -4.42
CA THR A 134 -13.97 -2.21 -3.06
C THR A 134 -12.90 -1.70 -2.09
N PHE A 135 -13.25 -1.62 -0.82
CA PHE A 135 -12.35 -1.22 0.25
C PHE A 135 -12.19 -2.38 1.24
N ARG A 136 -10.99 -2.60 1.75
CA ARG A 136 -10.76 -3.59 2.81
C ARG A 136 -10.74 -2.91 4.18
N ILE A 137 -11.93 -2.53 4.68
CA ILE A 137 -12.05 -1.81 5.96
C ILE A 137 -11.49 -2.63 7.13
N GLU A 138 -11.53 -3.96 7.05
CA GLU A 138 -10.91 -4.86 8.03
C GLU A 138 -9.42 -4.58 8.26
N ALA A 139 -8.72 -3.98 7.29
CA ALA A 139 -7.31 -3.61 7.43
C ALA A 139 -7.08 -2.43 8.41
N VAL A 140 -8.12 -1.70 8.80
CA VAL A 140 -8.04 -0.63 9.83
C VAL A 140 -7.51 -1.19 11.15
N GLN A 141 -7.84 -2.45 11.51
CA GLN A 141 -7.31 -3.09 12.71
C GLN A 141 -5.77 -3.18 12.69
N GLY A 142 -5.17 -3.41 11.51
CA GLY A 142 -3.71 -3.41 11.35
C GLY A 142 -3.10 -2.04 11.61
N ILE A 143 -3.74 -0.96 11.12
CA ILE A 143 -3.33 0.43 11.39
C ILE A 143 -3.44 0.73 12.89
N ALA A 144 -4.55 0.35 13.54
CA ALA A 144 -4.75 0.55 14.98
C ALA A 144 -3.68 -0.19 15.81
N THR A 145 -3.41 -1.45 15.47
CA THR A 145 -2.33 -2.23 16.10
C THR A 145 -0.96 -1.58 15.85
N GLY A 146 -0.72 -1.13 14.63
CA GLY A 146 0.52 -0.42 14.26
C GLY A 146 0.73 0.84 15.08
N LEU A 147 -0.29 1.67 15.20
CA LEU A 147 -0.26 2.90 16.03
C LEU A 147 0.00 2.56 17.50
N PHE A 148 -0.64 1.51 18.03
CA PHE A 148 -0.43 1.07 19.40
C PHE A 148 1.01 0.59 19.63
N CYS A 149 1.54 -0.27 18.77
CA CYS A 149 2.92 -0.78 18.88
C CYS A 149 3.95 0.35 18.77
N MET A 150 3.75 1.27 17.82
CA MET A 150 4.59 2.43 17.63
C MET A 150 4.55 3.39 18.82
N TRP A 151 3.35 3.66 19.34
CA TRP A 151 3.18 4.48 20.56
C TRP A 151 3.88 3.85 21.76
N TRP A 152 3.68 2.54 21.99
CA TRP A 152 4.28 1.83 23.10
C TRP A 152 5.81 1.82 23.01
N GLY A 153 6.36 1.53 21.81
CA GLY A 153 7.81 1.58 21.55
C GLY A 153 8.38 2.97 21.79
N ALA A 154 7.76 4.02 21.23
CA ALA A 154 8.17 5.41 21.40
C ALA A 154 8.14 5.86 22.86
N HIS A 155 7.09 5.45 23.62
CA HIS A 155 6.96 5.76 25.03
C HIS A 155 8.09 5.13 25.86
N ARG A 156 8.42 3.88 25.62
CA ARG A 156 9.51 3.16 26.31
C ARG A 156 10.90 3.73 25.98
N LEU A 157 11.07 4.26 24.78
CA LEU A 157 12.32 4.88 24.32
C LEU A 157 12.40 6.36 24.67
N HIS A 158 11.39 6.92 25.34
CA HIS A 158 11.31 8.36 25.65
C HIS A 158 11.49 9.25 24.40
N VAL A 159 10.93 8.83 23.26
CA VAL A 159 11.05 9.61 22.01
C VAL A 159 10.32 10.95 22.20
N ALA A 160 11.07 12.04 22.11
CA ALA A 160 10.48 13.37 22.09
C ALA A 160 9.76 13.61 20.75
N TRP A 161 8.45 13.76 20.79
CA TRP A 161 7.64 14.10 19.62
C TRP A 161 7.68 15.61 19.39
N THR A 162 8.31 16.01 18.31
CA THR A 162 8.30 17.38 17.79
C THR A 162 7.38 17.47 16.60
N PHE A 163 6.97 18.68 16.24
CA PHE A 163 6.17 18.92 15.02
C PHE A 163 6.89 18.37 13.77
N GLU A 164 8.22 18.54 13.70
CA GLU A 164 9.04 18.00 12.62
C GLU A 164 8.93 16.46 12.52
N LYS A 165 9.08 15.74 13.64
CA LYS A 165 8.97 14.28 13.66
C LYS A 165 7.56 13.80 13.26
N LEU A 166 6.52 14.52 13.68
CA LEU A 166 5.16 14.19 13.30
C LEU A 166 4.94 14.42 11.80
N ALA A 167 5.44 15.51 11.26
CA ALA A 167 5.40 15.79 9.82
C ALA A 167 6.18 14.73 9.02
N LEU A 168 7.37 14.32 9.49
CA LEU A 168 8.14 13.24 8.88
C LEU A 168 7.43 11.88 8.96
N LEU A 169 6.76 11.58 10.07
CA LEU A 169 5.97 10.37 10.24
C LEU A 169 4.87 10.26 9.17
N ILE A 170 4.10 11.34 9.00
CA ILE A 170 3.03 11.39 7.99
C ILE A 170 3.63 11.31 6.58
N PHE A 171 4.67 12.08 6.31
CA PHE A 171 5.33 12.11 5.02
C PHE A 171 5.90 10.74 4.63
N PHE A 172 6.65 10.08 5.50
CA PHE A 172 7.18 8.74 5.25
C PHE A 172 6.06 7.69 5.18
N GLY A 173 5.00 7.84 5.97
CA GLY A 173 3.83 6.95 5.88
C GLY A 173 3.16 7.02 4.52
N ILE A 174 3.02 8.22 3.94
CA ILE A 174 2.49 8.40 2.57
C ILE A 174 3.44 7.78 1.55
N CYS A 175 4.74 8.11 1.60
CA CYS A 175 5.74 7.55 0.67
C CYS A 175 5.77 6.03 0.74
N ALA A 176 5.73 5.44 1.93
CA ALA A 176 5.71 3.99 2.12
C ALA A 176 4.43 3.36 1.54
N SER A 177 3.26 3.99 1.73
CA SER A 177 2.00 3.51 1.14
C SER A 177 2.06 3.53 -0.39
N VAL A 178 2.68 4.56 -0.97
CA VAL A 178 2.93 4.66 -2.42
C VAL A 178 3.88 3.56 -2.90
N ILE A 179 4.92 3.21 -2.13
CA ILE A 179 5.83 2.11 -2.45
C ILE A 179 5.06 0.78 -2.49
N TYR A 180 4.22 0.48 -1.48
CA TYR A 180 3.39 -0.72 -1.49
C TYR A 180 2.46 -0.75 -2.70
N LEU A 181 1.72 0.34 -2.94
CA LEU A 181 0.83 0.47 -4.10
C LEU A 181 1.58 0.20 -5.41
N SER A 182 2.75 0.80 -5.59
CA SER A 182 3.54 0.69 -6.81
C SER A 182 4.01 -0.73 -7.09
N ILE A 183 4.53 -1.42 -6.05
CA ILE A 183 4.99 -2.80 -6.17
C ILE A 183 3.81 -3.71 -6.57
N PHE A 184 2.69 -3.61 -5.86
CA PHE A 184 1.53 -4.44 -6.17
C PHE A 184 0.92 -4.10 -7.52
N LEU A 185 0.92 -2.84 -7.94
CA LEU A 185 0.44 -2.45 -9.26
C LEU A 185 1.35 -3.00 -10.38
N ILE A 186 2.68 -2.99 -10.19
CA ILE A 186 3.63 -3.61 -11.14
C ILE A 186 3.33 -5.10 -11.29
N LEU A 187 3.15 -5.81 -10.17
CA LEU A 187 2.86 -7.25 -10.18
C LEU A 187 1.50 -7.54 -10.83
N THR A 188 0.48 -6.76 -10.47
CA THR A 188 -0.86 -6.85 -11.04
C THR A 188 -0.84 -6.65 -12.56
N THR A 189 -0.01 -5.74 -13.05
CA THR A 189 0.11 -5.50 -14.49
C THR A 189 0.60 -6.73 -15.26
N ALA A 190 1.37 -7.62 -14.62
CA ALA A 190 1.80 -8.86 -15.25
C ALA A 190 0.64 -9.77 -15.66
N SER A 191 -0.52 -9.65 -15.01
CA SER A 191 -1.73 -10.43 -15.35
C SER A 191 -2.26 -10.14 -16.76
N PHE A 192 -1.91 -9.02 -17.38
CA PHE A 192 -2.27 -8.75 -18.78
C PHE A 192 -1.59 -9.70 -19.77
N TRP A 193 -0.47 -10.33 -19.38
CA TRP A 193 0.28 -11.26 -20.25
C TRP A 193 0.22 -12.72 -19.77
N PHE A 194 0.07 -12.94 -18.46
CA PHE A 194 0.22 -14.27 -17.86
C PHE A 194 -1.09 -14.85 -17.30
N GLU A 195 -2.24 -14.17 -17.50
CA GLU A 195 -3.57 -14.61 -17.03
C GLU A 195 -3.59 -15.09 -15.57
N ASP A 196 -2.76 -14.51 -14.70
CA ASP A 196 -2.60 -14.81 -13.26
C ASP A 196 -2.37 -16.30 -12.89
N ARG A 197 -2.05 -17.16 -13.87
CA ARG A 197 -1.77 -18.59 -13.62
C ARG A 197 -0.47 -18.83 -12.84
N ILE A 198 0.38 -17.80 -12.72
CA ILE A 198 1.70 -17.92 -12.11
C ILE A 198 1.64 -17.71 -10.60
N GLY A 199 0.58 -17.10 -10.06
CA GLY A 199 0.44 -16.85 -8.63
C GLY A 199 1.56 -15.97 -8.08
N ILE A 200 1.85 -14.83 -8.73
CA ILE A 200 2.98 -13.94 -8.37
C ILE A 200 2.76 -13.24 -7.01
N HIS A 201 1.52 -12.95 -6.63
CA HIS A 201 1.20 -12.22 -5.40
C HIS A 201 1.60 -12.94 -4.10
N PRO A 202 1.32 -14.26 -3.90
CA PRO A 202 1.64 -14.93 -2.65
C PRO A 202 3.14 -14.93 -2.27
N PRO A 203 4.11 -15.15 -3.16
CA PRO A 203 5.52 -15.01 -2.83
C PRO A 203 5.90 -13.61 -2.34
N VAL A 204 5.34 -12.55 -2.96
CA VAL A 204 5.65 -11.17 -2.57
C VAL A 204 5.03 -10.82 -1.22
N TRP A 205 3.88 -11.39 -0.87
CA TRP A 205 3.32 -11.26 0.47
C TRP A 205 4.28 -11.76 1.56
N ASN A 206 4.95 -12.88 1.32
CA ASN A 206 5.94 -13.38 2.26
C ASN A 206 7.13 -12.42 2.38
N VAL A 207 7.52 -11.75 1.29
CA VAL A 207 8.62 -10.77 1.30
C VAL A 207 8.28 -9.52 2.11
N ILE A 208 7.00 -9.11 2.20
CA ILE A 208 6.57 -7.99 3.06
C ILE A 208 6.98 -8.22 4.51
N ALA A 209 6.90 -9.47 5.00
CA ALA A 209 7.26 -9.80 6.37
C ALA A 209 8.72 -9.46 6.68
N PHE A 210 9.63 -9.57 5.71
CA PHE A 210 11.04 -9.22 5.91
C PHE A 210 11.26 -7.72 6.15
N GLY A 211 10.42 -6.86 5.58
CA GLY A 211 10.48 -5.40 5.83
C GLY A 211 10.02 -4.98 7.23
N ARG A 212 9.41 -5.90 7.99
CA ARG A 212 8.94 -5.63 9.37
C ARG A 212 10.02 -5.81 10.43
N TYR A 213 11.19 -6.32 10.05
CA TYR A 213 12.33 -6.56 10.95
C TYR A 213 13.51 -5.68 10.58
N PRO A 214 14.45 -5.48 11.53
CA PRO A 214 15.64 -4.68 11.26
C PRO A 214 16.44 -5.27 10.09
N LEU A 215 16.75 -4.44 9.09
CA LEU A 215 17.51 -4.89 7.92
C LEU A 215 18.90 -5.45 8.29
N SER A 216 19.45 -5.00 9.42
CA SER A 216 20.75 -5.43 9.94
C SER A 216 20.82 -6.93 10.28
N ILE A 217 19.69 -7.65 10.39
CA ILE A 217 19.68 -9.10 10.62
C ILE A 217 19.93 -9.91 9.33
N TYR A 218 19.76 -9.30 8.17
CA TYR A 218 19.87 -9.98 6.88
C TYR A 218 21.25 -9.82 6.27
N SER A 219 21.60 -10.76 5.38
CA SER A 219 22.81 -10.63 4.56
C SER A 219 22.74 -9.44 3.62
N GLY A 220 23.89 -8.90 3.19
CA GLY A 220 23.95 -7.75 2.29
C GLY A 220 23.17 -7.92 0.98
N ALA A 221 23.13 -9.15 0.44
CA ALA A 221 22.33 -9.46 -0.75
C ALA A 221 20.82 -9.28 -0.50
N VAL A 222 20.32 -9.77 0.64
CA VAL A 222 18.91 -9.61 1.03
C VAL A 222 18.58 -8.14 1.31
N GLN A 223 19.48 -7.42 1.98
CA GLN A 223 19.32 -5.98 2.19
C GLN A 223 19.23 -5.21 0.87
N PHE A 224 20.07 -5.56 -0.12
CA PHE A 224 20.03 -4.95 -1.44
C PHE A 224 18.67 -5.19 -2.14
N VAL A 225 18.17 -6.43 -2.10
CA VAL A 225 16.84 -6.75 -2.66
C VAL A 225 15.74 -5.96 -1.99
N LEU A 226 15.75 -5.90 -0.64
CA LEU A 226 14.72 -5.20 0.16
C LEU A 226 14.83 -3.67 0.10
N CYS A 227 15.92 -3.12 -0.40
CA CYS A 227 16.07 -1.67 -0.58
C CYS A 227 15.80 -1.22 -2.01
N TRP A 228 16.21 -2.01 -3.03
CA TRP A 228 16.30 -1.52 -4.40
C TRP A 228 15.44 -2.30 -5.41
N ILE A 229 15.16 -3.58 -5.17
CA ILE A 229 14.36 -4.42 -6.09
C ILE A 229 12.89 -4.45 -5.61
N ILE A 230 12.65 -4.79 -4.35
CA ILE A 230 11.34 -4.77 -3.71
C ILE A 230 11.44 -3.91 -2.44
N PRO A 231 11.39 -2.57 -2.55
CA PRO A 231 11.89 -1.63 -1.55
C PRO A 231 11.07 -1.56 -0.25
N PHE A 232 10.71 -2.73 0.33
CA PHE A 232 10.02 -2.80 1.61
C PHE A 232 10.88 -2.34 2.78
N GLY A 233 12.21 -2.47 2.69
CA GLY A 233 13.13 -1.90 3.68
C GLY A 233 13.11 -0.37 3.68
N LEU A 234 13.00 0.26 2.50
CA LEU A 234 12.81 1.71 2.38
C LEU A 234 11.41 2.15 2.79
N ALA A 235 10.41 1.27 2.70
CA ALA A 235 9.05 1.58 3.14
C ALA A 235 8.88 1.51 4.66
N SER A 236 9.77 0.83 5.42
CA SER A 236 9.57 0.61 6.86
C SER A 236 10.80 0.91 7.71
N PHE A 237 11.94 0.28 7.41
CA PHE A 237 13.13 0.33 8.26
C PHE A 237 13.76 1.74 8.31
N TYR A 238 14.10 2.33 7.17
CA TYR A 238 14.78 3.63 7.13
C TYR A 238 13.94 4.79 7.68
N PRO A 239 12.61 4.88 7.41
CA PRO A 239 11.74 5.82 8.10
C PRO A 239 11.77 5.67 9.62
N SER A 240 11.69 4.42 10.11
CA SER A 240 11.70 4.14 11.55
C SER A 240 13.03 4.52 12.19
N VAL A 241 14.15 4.20 11.56
CA VAL A 241 15.50 4.60 11.99
C VAL A 241 15.59 6.12 12.12
N ARG A 242 15.13 6.87 11.11
CA ARG A 242 15.16 8.33 11.11
C ARG A 242 14.28 8.93 12.21
N LEU A 243 13.07 8.39 12.41
CA LEU A 243 12.14 8.85 13.45
C LEU A 243 12.68 8.58 14.87
N LEU A 244 13.31 7.43 15.07
CA LEU A 244 13.98 7.08 16.34
C LEU A 244 15.27 7.88 16.59
N GLY A 245 15.82 8.54 15.57
CA GLY A 245 17.11 9.24 15.67
C GLY A 245 18.31 8.28 15.78
N ARG A 246 18.16 7.05 15.27
CA ARG A 246 19.21 6.04 15.32
C ARG A 246 20.19 6.22 14.16
N ALA A 247 21.48 6.18 14.43
CA ALA A 247 22.50 6.22 13.39
C ALA A 247 22.61 4.86 12.69
N VAL A 248 22.44 4.85 11.38
CA VAL A 248 22.66 3.68 10.50
C VAL A 248 23.45 4.14 9.29
N VAL A 249 24.45 3.36 8.90
CA VAL A 249 25.27 3.62 7.72
C VAL A 249 25.12 2.45 6.76
N PRO A 250 24.74 2.72 5.48
CA PRO A 250 24.36 4.03 4.91
C PRO A 250 22.94 4.47 5.31
N GLU A 251 22.72 5.79 5.43
CA GLU A 251 21.40 6.35 5.70
C GLU A 251 20.62 6.54 4.40
N TYR A 252 19.62 5.67 4.15
CA TYR A 252 18.81 5.72 2.93
C TYR A 252 17.43 6.39 3.13
N ALA A 253 17.12 6.92 4.31
CA ALA A 253 15.87 7.64 4.56
C ALA A 253 15.58 8.79 3.56
N PRO A 254 16.56 9.62 3.12
CA PRO A 254 16.32 10.68 2.14
C PRO A 254 15.89 10.14 0.75
N PHE A 255 16.22 8.90 0.44
CA PHE A 255 15.86 8.29 -0.85
C PHE A 255 14.44 7.74 -0.89
N VAL A 256 13.76 7.59 0.25
CA VAL A 256 12.39 7.06 0.34
C VAL A 256 11.41 7.78 -0.59
N PRO A 257 11.32 9.13 -0.62
CA PRO A 257 10.42 9.84 -1.52
C PRO A 257 10.81 9.68 -3.00
N VAL A 258 12.10 9.63 -3.30
CA VAL A 258 12.59 9.43 -4.67
C VAL A 258 12.20 8.04 -5.17
N VAL A 259 12.42 7.00 -4.36
CA VAL A 259 12.05 5.62 -4.69
C VAL A 259 10.54 5.49 -4.83
N ALA A 260 9.76 6.11 -3.95
CA ALA A 260 8.29 6.13 -4.06
C ALA A 260 7.84 6.73 -5.40
N ALA A 261 8.41 7.88 -5.79
CA ALA A 261 8.08 8.55 -7.05
C ALA A 261 8.51 7.74 -8.29
N VAL A 262 9.71 7.16 -8.28
CA VAL A 262 10.23 6.33 -9.38
C VAL A 262 9.39 5.06 -9.55
N PHE A 263 9.12 4.33 -8.47
CA PHE A 263 8.31 3.12 -8.55
C PHE A 263 6.87 3.40 -8.97
N LEU A 264 6.29 4.52 -8.52
CA LEU A 264 4.96 4.94 -8.97
C LEU A 264 4.95 5.27 -10.46
N ALA A 265 5.96 5.98 -10.96
CA ALA A 265 6.08 6.30 -12.38
C ALA A 265 6.22 5.02 -13.22
N ILE A 266 7.04 4.06 -12.79
CA ILE A 266 7.19 2.75 -13.43
C ILE A 266 5.84 2.00 -13.42
N ALA A 267 5.17 1.94 -12.27
CA ALA A 267 3.90 1.23 -12.10
C ALA A 267 2.81 1.78 -13.02
N ILE A 268 2.65 3.12 -13.07
CA ILE A 268 1.68 3.78 -13.96
C ILE A 268 2.04 3.57 -15.43
N SER A 269 3.31 3.63 -15.79
CA SER A 269 3.78 3.42 -17.16
C SER A 269 3.49 1.99 -17.61
N LEU A 270 3.81 1.00 -16.78
CA LEU A 270 3.52 -0.41 -17.05
C LEU A 270 2.02 -0.67 -17.13
N TRP A 271 1.23 -0.08 -16.23
CA TRP A 271 -0.23 -0.17 -16.28
C TRP A 271 -0.79 0.35 -17.61
N ASN A 272 -0.38 1.55 -18.02
CA ASN A 272 -0.81 2.12 -19.28
C ASN A 272 -0.34 1.32 -20.51
N PHE A 273 0.83 0.70 -20.41
CA PHE A 273 1.32 -0.21 -21.46
C PHE A 273 0.51 -1.50 -21.49
N GLY A 274 0.26 -2.13 -20.33
CA GLY A 274 -0.54 -3.35 -20.21
C GLY A 274 -1.97 -3.17 -20.72
N THR A 275 -2.63 -2.08 -20.34
CA THR A 275 -4.00 -1.79 -20.80
C THR A 275 -4.13 -1.62 -22.30
N ARG A 276 -3.08 -1.16 -23.00
CA ARG A 276 -3.07 -1.04 -24.47
C ARG A 276 -2.87 -2.38 -25.16
N HIS A 277 -2.30 -3.37 -24.49
CA HIS A 277 -2.05 -4.71 -25.02
C HIS A 277 -3.07 -5.74 -24.56
N TYR A 278 -4.01 -5.31 -23.74
CA TYR A 278 -5.10 -6.17 -23.28
C TYR A 278 -5.96 -6.59 -24.48
N SER A 279 -6.15 -7.88 -24.63
CA SER A 279 -7.13 -8.48 -25.54
C SER A 279 -8.21 -9.18 -24.72
N SER A 280 -9.48 -8.91 -25.04
CA SER A 280 -10.60 -9.56 -24.36
C SER A 280 -10.49 -11.09 -24.49
N THR A 281 -10.73 -11.79 -23.38
CA THR A 281 -10.72 -13.27 -23.36
C THR A 281 -11.92 -13.89 -24.07
N GLY A 282 -12.82 -13.06 -24.59
CA GLY A 282 -13.88 -13.50 -25.52
C GLY A 282 -14.93 -14.44 -24.92
N SER A 283 -15.31 -14.25 -23.66
CA SER A 283 -16.41 -14.98 -23.01
C SER A 283 -17.77 -14.32 -23.23
#